data_958b1f1380ed45df09bb03b2095134e7
#
_entry.id   958b1f1380ed45df09bb03b2095134e7
#
_cell.length_a   1.000
_cell.length_b   1.000
_cell.length_c   1.000
_cell.angle_alpha   90.00
_cell.angle_beta   90.00
_cell.angle_gamma   90.00
#
_symmetry.space_group_name_H-M   'P 1'
#
loop_
_entity.id
_entity.type
_entity.pdbx_description
1 polymer ?
#
loop_
_entity_poly.entity_id
_entity_poly.type
_entity_poly.pdbx_seq_one_letter_code
_entity_poly.pdbx_strand_id
1 'polypeptide(L)'
;MIIEAARFYSQLTKWDDRFGGTQPYRVPHLVYATFPFDAEQRHWHSTFVIDITETFEQKLEAIRCFESQFDGDRFTRVRHFVGGYNVFTGARCGFAYGESFALPTPLGASDLMTLIHGSKGSPVPVQLPGAPPIEKL
;
A
#
# COMPACT_ATOMS: atom_id res chain seq x y z
N MET A 1 7.12 -7.04 16.74
CA MET A 1 6.84 -8.04 15.67
C MET A 1 8.15 -8.55 15.08
N ILE A 2 8.14 -9.77 14.48
CA ILE A 2 9.39 -10.40 13.97
C ILE A 2 10.12 -9.53 12.96
N ILE A 3 9.41 -8.90 12.02
CA ILE A 3 10.00 -8.07 10.96
C ILE A 3 10.69 -6.81 11.53
N GLU A 4 10.09 -6.15 12.50
CA GLU A 4 10.69 -4.98 13.14
C GLU A 4 11.92 -5.34 13.96
N ALA A 5 11.87 -6.48 14.66
CA ALA A 5 13.02 -7.04 15.36
C ALA A 5 14.13 -7.41 14.35
N ALA A 6 13.80 -8.08 13.26
CA ALA A 6 14.75 -8.43 12.20
C ALA A 6 15.42 -7.19 11.61
N ARG A 7 14.65 -6.13 11.32
CA ARG A 7 15.18 -4.82 10.87
C ARG A 7 16.15 -4.22 11.88
N PHE A 8 15.83 -4.29 13.17
CA PHE A 8 16.71 -3.80 14.23
C PHE A 8 17.98 -4.64 14.31
N TYR A 9 17.86 -5.98 14.32
CA TYR A 9 19.02 -6.86 14.45
C TYR A 9 19.93 -6.86 13.22
N SER A 10 19.40 -6.63 12.02
CA SER A 10 20.19 -6.63 10.78
C SER A 10 21.28 -5.55 10.72
N GLN A 11 21.21 -4.52 11.53
CA GLN A 11 22.20 -3.42 11.61
C GLN A 11 23.24 -3.61 12.72
N LEU A 12 23.14 -4.67 13.55
CA LEU A 12 24.02 -4.88 14.67
C LEU A 12 25.25 -5.67 14.25
N THR A 13 26.44 -5.18 14.63
CA THR A 13 27.74 -5.80 14.35
C THR A 13 28.15 -6.83 15.39
N LYS A 14 27.61 -6.79 16.60
CA LYS A 14 28.00 -7.68 17.71
C LYS A 14 27.66 -9.16 17.52
N TRP A 15 26.92 -9.49 16.47
CA TRP A 15 26.36 -10.82 16.25
C TRP A 15 26.84 -11.45 14.95
N ASP A 16 27.89 -10.87 14.34
CA ASP A 16 28.44 -11.33 13.06
C ASP A 16 28.77 -12.81 13.07
N ASP A 17 29.35 -13.32 14.16
CA ASP A 17 29.68 -14.76 14.32
C ASP A 17 28.43 -15.65 14.27
N ARG A 18 27.28 -15.15 14.74
CA ARG A 18 26.02 -15.89 14.74
C ARG A 18 25.30 -15.84 13.39
N PHE A 19 25.58 -14.83 12.58
CA PHE A 19 25.01 -14.64 11.26
C PHE A 19 25.95 -15.03 10.12
N GLY A 20 26.97 -15.86 10.42
CA GLY A 20 27.87 -16.42 9.42
C GLY A 20 28.74 -15.38 8.71
N GLY A 21 29.09 -14.29 9.39
CA GLY A 21 29.92 -13.22 8.82
C GLY A 21 29.19 -12.33 7.82
N THR A 22 27.87 -12.36 7.80
CA THR A 22 27.05 -11.48 6.93
C THR A 22 27.24 -10.03 7.33
N GLN A 23 27.53 -9.16 6.35
CA GLN A 23 27.71 -7.74 6.60
C GLN A 23 26.43 -7.10 7.13
N PRO A 24 26.52 -6.29 8.20
CA PRO A 24 25.36 -5.59 8.72
C PRO A 24 24.73 -4.66 7.68
N TYR A 25 23.41 -4.66 7.62
CA TYR A 25 22.67 -3.80 6.69
C TYR A 25 21.53 -3.08 7.40
N ARG A 26 21.51 -1.76 7.30
CA ARG A 26 20.41 -0.96 7.83
C ARG A 26 19.30 -0.82 6.78
N VAL A 27 18.21 -1.54 6.98
CA VAL A 27 17.00 -1.36 6.16
C VAL A 27 16.41 0.04 6.39
N PRO A 28 16.43 0.94 5.40
CA PRO A 28 16.08 2.34 5.63
C PRO A 28 14.60 2.54 5.92
N HIS A 29 13.74 1.84 5.21
CA HIS A 29 12.29 2.00 5.30
C HIS A 29 11.59 0.66 5.50
N LEU A 30 10.50 0.68 6.25
CA LEU A 30 9.59 -0.44 6.45
C LEU A 30 8.17 0.06 6.16
N VAL A 31 7.50 -0.60 5.22
CA VAL A 31 6.14 -0.30 4.82
C VAL A 31 5.32 -1.58 4.94
N TYR A 32 4.14 -1.47 5.52
CA TYR A 32 3.19 -2.56 5.62
C TYR A 32 2.08 -2.39 4.60
N ALA A 33 1.84 -3.38 3.77
CA ALA A 33 0.60 -3.45 3.00
C ALA A 33 -0.55 -3.79 3.96
N THR A 34 -1.63 -3.04 3.89
CA THR A 34 -2.84 -3.37 4.65
C THR A 34 -3.63 -4.39 3.85
N PHE A 35 -3.81 -5.56 4.43
CA PHE A 35 -4.49 -6.64 3.76
C PHE A 35 -6.00 -6.58 4.01
N PRO A 36 -6.86 -6.61 2.97
CA PRO A 36 -8.30 -6.42 3.14
C PRO A 36 -8.99 -7.56 3.90
N PHE A 37 -8.31 -8.70 4.08
CA PHE A 37 -8.82 -9.85 4.84
C PHE A 37 -8.40 -9.84 6.33
N ASP A 38 -7.56 -8.88 6.75
CA ASP A 38 -7.20 -8.74 8.16
C ASP A 38 -8.42 -8.25 8.95
N ALA A 39 -8.96 -9.12 9.78
CA ALA A 39 -10.05 -8.78 10.70
C ALA A 39 -9.63 -7.77 11.77
N GLU A 40 -8.34 -7.71 12.08
CA GLU A 40 -7.74 -6.75 13.00
C GLU A 40 -7.16 -5.58 12.21
N GLN A 41 -7.92 -4.50 12.09
CA GLN A 41 -7.36 -3.22 11.69
C GLN A 41 -6.43 -2.75 12.80
N ARG A 42 -5.14 -3.01 12.65
CA ARG A 42 -4.13 -2.50 13.57
C ARG A 42 -4.14 -0.97 13.50
N HIS A 43 -4.13 -0.33 14.66
CA HIS A 43 -3.96 1.11 14.74
C HIS A 43 -2.52 1.47 14.35
N TRP A 44 -2.31 1.78 13.07
CA TRP A 44 -1.03 2.25 12.56
C TRP A 44 -0.85 3.72 12.87
N HIS A 45 0.40 4.14 13.15
CA HIS A 45 0.70 5.56 13.41
C HIS A 45 0.48 6.45 12.19
N SER A 46 0.76 5.93 11.00
CA SER A 46 0.57 6.64 9.74
C SER A 46 0.09 5.69 8.65
N THR A 47 -0.94 6.10 7.94
CA THR A 47 -1.43 5.39 6.76
C THR A 47 -1.44 6.33 5.57
N PHE A 48 -1.22 5.76 4.38
CA PHE A 48 -1.32 6.49 3.12
C PHE A 48 -1.90 5.57 2.03
N VAL A 49 -2.40 6.17 0.98
CA VAL A 49 -3.01 5.45 -0.15
C VAL A 49 -2.22 5.76 -1.41
N ILE A 50 -1.91 4.71 -2.14
CA ILE A 50 -1.29 4.81 -3.47
C ILE A 50 -2.37 4.64 -4.53
N ASP A 51 -2.37 5.52 -5.53
CA ASP A 51 -3.19 5.37 -6.71
C ASP A 51 -2.70 4.16 -7.53
N ILE A 52 -3.56 3.17 -7.68
CA ILE A 52 -3.30 1.97 -8.47
C ILE A 52 -4.25 1.83 -9.66
N THR A 53 -4.89 2.94 -10.07
CA THR A 53 -5.91 2.94 -11.13
C THR A 53 -5.39 2.28 -12.40
N GLU A 54 -4.18 2.62 -12.82
CA GLU A 54 -3.58 2.06 -14.04
C GLU A 54 -3.04 0.64 -13.88
N THR A 55 -2.76 0.21 -12.64
CA THR A 55 -2.14 -1.11 -12.35
C THR A 55 -3.10 -2.10 -11.70
N PHE A 56 -4.36 -1.71 -11.50
CA PHE A 56 -5.34 -2.56 -10.81
C PHE A 56 -5.58 -3.91 -11.50
N GLU A 57 -5.70 -3.93 -12.83
CA GLU A 57 -5.88 -5.18 -13.57
C GLU A 57 -4.62 -6.07 -13.49
N GLN A 58 -3.42 -5.50 -13.48
CA GLN A 58 -2.17 -6.26 -13.26
C GLN A 58 -2.14 -6.90 -11.87
N LYS A 59 -2.64 -6.20 -10.86
CA LYS A 59 -2.81 -6.76 -9.51
C LYS A 59 -3.75 -7.97 -9.51
N LEU A 60 -4.86 -7.88 -10.22
CA LEU A 60 -5.81 -9.00 -10.32
C LEU A 60 -5.19 -10.21 -11.05
N GLU A 61 -4.44 -9.99 -12.13
CA GLU A 61 -3.71 -11.04 -12.82
C GLU A 61 -2.64 -11.68 -11.93
N ALA A 62 -1.92 -10.89 -11.12
CA ALA A 62 -0.97 -11.42 -10.16
C ALA A 62 -1.64 -12.33 -9.11
N ILE A 63 -2.83 -11.95 -8.62
CA ILE A 63 -3.63 -12.80 -7.72
C ILE A 63 -4.04 -14.10 -8.42
N ARG A 64 -4.43 -14.02 -9.68
CA ARG A 64 -4.85 -15.18 -10.48
C ARG A 64 -3.73 -16.21 -10.68
N CYS A 65 -2.47 -15.80 -10.65
CA CYS A 65 -1.32 -16.72 -10.72
C CYS A 65 -1.28 -17.73 -9.58
N PHE A 66 -1.99 -17.49 -8.47
CA PHE A 66 -2.13 -18.44 -7.36
C PHE A 66 -3.30 -19.41 -7.61
N GLU A 67 -3.24 -20.19 -8.70
CA GLU A 67 -4.29 -21.06 -9.19
C GLU A 67 -4.82 -22.03 -8.12
N SER A 68 -3.93 -22.58 -7.27
CA SER A 68 -4.32 -23.51 -6.21
C SER A 68 -5.25 -22.89 -5.15
N GLN A 69 -5.28 -21.55 -5.06
CA GLN A 69 -6.10 -20.82 -4.08
C GLN A 69 -7.28 -20.08 -4.73
N PHE A 70 -7.11 -19.60 -5.96
CA PHE A 70 -8.03 -18.67 -6.62
C PHE A 70 -8.43 -19.17 -8.02
N ASP A 71 -8.93 -20.39 -8.12
CA ASP A 71 -9.50 -20.94 -9.35
C ASP A 71 -11.01 -20.63 -9.50
N GLY A 72 -11.49 -20.54 -10.70
CA GLY A 72 -12.92 -20.45 -11.05
C GLY A 72 -13.71 -19.45 -10.20
N ASP A 73 -14.74 -19.94 -9.50
CA ASP A 73 -15.63 -19.12 -8.67
C ASP A 73 -14.94 -18.44 -7.50
N ARG A 74 -13.83 -19.00 -7.00
CA ARG A 74 -13.05 -18.37 -5.93
C ARG A 74 -12.40 -17.09 -6.43
N PHE A 75 -11.85 -17.11 -7.65
CA PHE A 75 -11.27 -15.90 -8.24
C PHE A 75 -12.33 -14.81 -8.43
N THR A 76 -13.53 -15.15 -8.88
CA THR A 76 -14.64 -14.20 -9.03
C THR A 76 -14.97 -13.51 -7.70
N ARG A 77 -15.06 -14.28 -6.62
CA ARG A 77 -15.32 -13.72 -5.27
C ARG A 77 -14.18 -12.81 -4.79
N VAL A 78 -12.94 -13.24 -4.97
CA VAL A 78 -11.76 -12.45 -4.59
C VAL A 78 -11.69 -11.18 -5.42
N ARG A 79 -11.94 -11.24 -6.72
CA ARG A 79 -12.01 -10.05 -7.59
C ARG A 79 -13.04 -9.04 -7.10
N HIS A 80 -14.24 -9.48 -6.72
CA HIS A 80 -15.26 -8.59 -6.18
C HIS A 80 -14.83 -7.97 -4.85
N PHE A 81 -14.26 -8.77 -3.96
CA PHE A 81 -13.83 -8.29 -2.66
C PHE A 81 -12.66 -7.31 -2.76
N VAL A 82 -11.60 -7.68 -3.47
CA VAL A 82 -10.42 -6.83 -3.70
C VAL A 82 -10.80 -5.58 -4.47
N GLY A 83 -11.65 -5.72 -5.52
CA GLY A 83 -12.15 -4.59 -6.29
C GLY A 83 -12.93 -3.61 -5.43
N GLY A 84 -13.89 -4.09 -4.66
CA GLY A 84 -14.68 -3.27 -3.75
C GLY A 84 -13.83 -2.53 -2.71
N TYR A 85 -12.85 -3.23 -2.12
CA TYR A 85 -11.91 -2.61 -1.16
C TYR A 85 -11.06 -1.52 -1.81
N ASN A 86 -10.47 -1.79 -3.00
CA ASN A 86 -9.62 -0.81 -3.66
C ASN A 86 -10.42 0.39 -4.21
N VAL A 87 -11.67 0.18 -4.68
CA VAL A 87 -12.59 1.29 -5.03
C VAL A 87 -12.90 2.14 -3.80
N PHE A 88 -13.29 1.53 -2.70
CA PHE A 88 -13.57 2.25 -1.45
C PHE A 88 -12.36 3.05 -0.96
N THR A 89 -11.17 2.42 -0.97
CA THR A 89 -9.93 3.06 -0.53
C THR A 89 -9.53 4.20 -1.45
N GLY A 90 -9.62 4.00 -2.77
CA GLY A 90 -9.30 5.01 -3.78
C GLY A 90 -10.23 6.22 -3.72
N ALA A 91 -11.54 5.98 -3.61
CA ALA A 91 -12.56 7.03 -3.56
C ALA A 91 -12.32 8.03 -2.42
N ARG A 92 -11.78 7.59 -1.29
CA ARG A 92 -11.43 8.48 -0.15
C ARG A 92 -10.31 9.46 -0.46
N CYS A 93 -9.49 9.15 -1.47
CA CYS A 93 -8.34 9.97 -1.89
C CYS A 93 -8.54 10.56 -3.29
N GLY A 94 -9.71 10.34 -3.91
CA GLY A 94 -10.01 10.84 -5.23
C GLY A 94 -9.47 9.97 -6.37
N PHE A 95 -9.10 8.69 -6.14
CA PHE A 95 -8.64 7.73 -7.13
C PHE A 95 -9.75 6.74 -7.51
N ALA A 96 -9.72 6.19 -8.72
CA ALA A 96 -10.64 5.11 -9.08
C ALA A 96 -10.34 3.82 -8.30
N TYR A 97 -9.07 3.50 -8.14
CA TYR A 97 -8.59 2.41 -7.30
C TYR A 97 -7.42 2.88 -6.43
N GLY A 98 -7.45 2.57 -5.13
CA GLY A 98 -6.39 2.90 -4.19
C GLY A 98 -5.95 1.68 -3.39
N GLU A 99 -4.68 1.63 -3.06
CA GLU A 99 -4.13 0.63 -2.15
C GLU A 99 -3.57 1.29 -0.90
N SER A 100 -4.01 0.80 0.26
CA SER A 100 -3.61 1.37 1.54
C SER A 100 -2.34 0.72 2.07
N PHE A 101 -1.45 1.55 2.56
CA PHE A 101 -0.22 1.16 3.23
C PHE A 101 -0.11 1.83 4.59
N ALA A 102 0.71 1.25 5.45
CA ALA A 102 0.96 1.78 6.77
C ALA A 102 2.46 1.85 7.08
N LEU A 103 2.83 2.81 7.90
CA LEU A 103 4.19 2.98 8.41
C LEU A 103 4.20 2.74 9.92
N PRO A 104 5.24 2.08 10.45
CA PRO A 104 5.42 1.90 11.88
C PRO A 104 5.84 3.21 12.58
N THR A 105 6.29 4.20 11.80
CA THR A 105 6.71 5.51 12.28
C THR A 105 5.95 6.62 11.55
N PRO A 106 5.74 7.78 12.17
CA PRO A 106 5.15 8.93 11.49
C PRO A 106 5.90 9.31 10.22
N LEU A 107 5.16 9.72 9.19
CA LEU A 107 5.75 10.30 7.99
C LEU A 107 6.21 11.72 8.30
N GLY A 108 7.51 11.98 8.10
CA GLY A 108 8.06 13.33 8.21
C GLY A 108 8.03 14.06 6.88
N ALA A 109 7.69 15.34 6.91
CA ALA A 109 7.79 16.24 5.77
C ALA A 109 8.40 17.57 6.20
N SER A 110 9.17 18.19 5.32
CA SER A 110 9.78 19.51 5.58
C SER A 110 8.80 20.65 5.33
N ASP A 111 7.76 20.41 4.53
CA ASP A 111 6.76 21.41 4.15
C ASP A 111 5.39 20.76 4.01
N LEU A 112 4.40 21.32 4.69
CA LEU A 112 3.02 20.83 4.70
C LEU A 112 2.35 20.94 3.33
N MET A 113 2.60 22.02 2.61
CA MET A 113 1.94 22.24 1.31
C MET A 113 2.44 21.28 0.26
N THR A 114 3.72 20.97 0.29
CA THR A 114 4.30 19.91 -0.57
C THR A 114 3.73 18.53 -0.23
N LEU A 115 3.50 18.25 1.05
CA LEU A 115 2.90 16.98 1.47
C LEU A 115 1.44 16.86 0.98
N ILE A 116 0.66 17.95 1.06
CA ILE A 116 -0.76 17.95 0.70
C ILE A 116 -0.97 18.02 -0.81
N HIS A 117 -0.19 18.85 -1.50
CA HIS A 117 -0.39 19.15 -2.94
C HIS A 117 0.59 18.43 -3.86
N GLY A 118 1.56 17.70 -3.31
CA GLY A 118 2.65 17.08 -4.08
C GLY A 118 3.68 18.09 -4.57
N SER A 119 4.79 17.59 -5.07
CA SER A 119 5.93 18.43 -5.48
C SER A 119 5.83 19.02 -6.90
N LYS A 120 4.73 19.01 -7.55
CA LYS A 120 4.33 19.70 -8.81
C LYS A 120 3.16 18.95 -9.47
N GLY A 121 2.03 19.52 -9.43
CA GLY A 121 0.86 19.10 -10.17
C GLY A 121 -0.39 19.40 -9.36
N SER A 122 -1.28 20.17 -9.94
CA SER A 122 -2.63 20.29 -9.41
C SER A 122 -3.19 18.89 -9.20
N PRO A 123 -3.98 18.65 -8.15
CA PRO A 123 -4.69 17.39 -8.03
C PRO A 123 -5.43 17.15 -9.34
N VAL A 124 -5.12 16.08 -10.02
CA VAL A 124 -5.86 15.67 -11.21
C VAL A 124 -7.29 15.47 -10.74
N PRO A 125 -8.27 16.16 -11.30
CA PRO A 125 -9.66 15.94 -10.92
C PRO A 125 -9.97 14.48 -11.21
N VAL A 126 -10.28 13.72 -10.16
CA VAL A 126 -10.61 12.30 -10.33
C VAL A 126 -11.96 12.22 -10.97
N GLN A 127 -11.98 11.79 -12.21
CA GLN A 127 -13.20 11.44 -12.91
C GLN A 127 -13.54 9.99 -12.55
N LEU A 128 -14.50 9.82 -11.65
CA LEU A 128 -15.01 8.48 -11.36
C LEU A 128 -15.61 7.88 -12.64
N PRO A 129 -15.40 6.58 -12.91
CA PRO A 129 -16.04 5.91 -14.04
C PRO A 129 -17.56 6.15 -14.00
N GLY A 130 -18.10 6.83 -15.00
CA GLY A 130 -19.54 7.16 -15.09
C GLY A 130 -19.97 8.46 -14.42
N ALA A 131 -19.08 9.23 -13.80
CA ALA A 131 -19.40 10.56 -13.32
C ALA A 131 -19.36 11.59 -14.46
N PRO A 132 -20.30 12.56 -14.51
CA PRO A 132 -20.22 13.65 -15.49
C PRO A 132 -18.98 14.50 -15.24
N PRO A 133 -18.40 15.14 -16.28
CA PRO A 133 -17.23 16.00 -16.13
C PRO A 133 -17.54 17.12 -15.14
N ILE A 134 -16.63 17.33 -14.19
CA ILE A 134 -16.69 18.48 -13.27
C ILE A 134 -16.35 19.70 -14.12
N GLU A 135 -17.39 20.44 -14.53
CA GLU A 135 -17.17 21.75 -15.11
C GLU A 135 -16.55 22.64 -14.04
N LYS A 136 -15.50 23.36 -14.42
CA LYS A 136 -14.80 24.31 -13.54
C LYS A 136 -15.81 25.32 -13.01
N LEU A 137 -16.04 25.31 -11.70
CA LEU A 137 -16.62 26.40 -10.95
C LEU A 137 -15.66 27.56 -10.87
#